data_125e165d647fecc7bdb67e25c662d14b
#
_entry.id   125e165d647fecc7bdb67e25c662d14b
#
_cell.length_a   1.000
_cell.length_b   1.000
_cell.length_c   1.000
_cell.angle_alpha   90.00
_cell.angle_beta   90.00
_cell.angle_gamma   90.00
#
_symmetry.space_group_name_H-M   'P 1'
#
loop_
_entity.id
_entity.type
_entity.pdbx_description
1 polymer ?
#
loop_
_entity_poly.entity_id
_entity_poly.type
_entity_poly.pdbx_seq_one_letter_code
_entity_poly.pdbx_strand_id
1 'polypeptide(L)'
;MQPLPLQVTQVGPATYILQNPGYREVVTRIGDEVFLLDATQGEQRAREDEEQIAKLFPGKQKITVVVTDLAWPHVSGLRYWVASGATVVAHATAHDFLQSVIDRRWTLAPDFLEQHRKNAKFRFKGVDSRYELANGALTLHPIDGIGSEGALMAFLPSDRFLWASDFIQTVDEPSQYASEVWKAAQRDNLHPERTAAEHLDLTPWSKIEELQKPQQTAH
;
A
#
# COMPACT_ATOMS: atom_id res chain seq x y z
N MET A 1 14.57 3.48 -23.07
CA MET A 1 15.11 2.65 -21.98
C MET A 1 14.09 1.57 -21.73
N GLN A 2 14.42 0.29 -21.79
CA GLN A 2 13.46 -0.75 -21.43
C GLN A 2 13.22 -0.70 -19.91
N PRO A 3 11.96 -0.82 -19.45
CA PRO A 3 11.69 -0.91 -18.02
C PRO A 3 12.43 -2.10 -17.43
N LEU A 4 12.98 -1.93 -16.24
CA LEU A 4 13.54 -3.07 -15.49
C LEU A 4 12.39 -3.97 -15.05
N PRO A 5 12.54 -5.30 -15.17
CA PRO A 5 11.49 -6.22 -14.76
C PRO A 5 11.23 -6.07 -13.26
N LEU A 6 9.95 -6.22 -12.85
CA LEU A 6 9.57 -6.26 -11.45
C LEU A 6 10.31 -7.37 -10.71
N GLN A 7 10.90 -7.03 -9.60
CA GLN A 7 11.39 -8.01 -8.63
C GLN A 7 10.23 -8.43 -7.73
N VAL A 8 10.17 -9.71 -7.41
CA VAL A 8 9.10 -10.29 -6.59
C VAL A 8 9.74 -10.95 -5.37
N THR A 9 9.39 -10.45 -4.19
CA THR A 9 9.83 -11.01 -2.92
C THR A 9 8.66 -11.65 -2.21
N GLN A 10 8.73 -12.94 -1.91
CA GLN A 10 7.70 -13.65 -1.18
C GLN A 10 7.78 -13.30 0.32
N VAL A 11 6.66 -12.85 0.87
CA VAL A 11 6.50 -12.54 2.31
C VAL A 11 5.78 -13.68 3.03
N GLY A 12 4.74 -14.20 2.45
CA GLY A 12 3.92 -15.27 3.01
C GLY A 12 3.44 -16.24 1.92
N PRO A 13 2.64 -17.24 2.25
CA PRO A 13 2.17 -18.24 1.28
C PRO A 13 1.45 -17.64 0.06
N ALA A 14 0.77 -16.50 0.26
CA ALA A 14 0.02 -15.79 -0.79
C ALA A 14 0.26 -14.27 -0.75
N THR A 15 1.37 -13.83 -0.14
CA THR A 15 1.74 -12.42 0.03
C THR A 15 3.11 -12.16 -0.59
N TYR A 16 3.20 -11.15 -1.44
CA TYR A 16 4.41 -10.80 -2.19
C TYR A 16 4.60 -9.29 -2.22
N ILE A 17 5.86 -8.87 -2.17
CA ILE A 17 6.27 -7.50 -2.49
C ILE A 17 6.62 -7.46 -3.98
N LEU A 18 6.01 -6.53 -4.71
CA LEU A 18 6.34 -6.20 -6.09
C LEU A 18 7.21 -4.95 -6.08
N GLN A 19 8.42 -5.03 -6.61
CA GLN A 19 9.41 -3.99 -6.53
C GLN A 19 10.00 -3.64 -7.90
N ASN A 20 10.12 -2.33 -8.14
CA ASN A 20 11.02 -1.80 -9.14
C ASN A 20 11.97 -0.78 -8.46
N PRO A 21 12.97 -0.21 -9.15
CA PRO A 21 13.85 0.76 -8.53
C PRO A 21 13.09 1.92 -7.87
N GLY A 22 13.23 2.02 -6.54
CA GLY A 22 12.70 3.11 -5.72
C GLY A 22 11.33 2.87 -5.10
N TYR A 23 10.50 1.94 -5.61
CA TYR A 23 9.13 1.76 -5.11
C TYR A 23 8.75 0.30 -4.93
N ARG A 24 7.99 0.04 -3.89
CA ARG A 24 7.41 -1.26 -3.55
C ARG A 24 5.91 -1.13 -3.38
N GLU A 25 5.23 -2.22 -3.66
CA GLU A 25 3.81 -2.44 -3.39
C GLU A 25 3.67 -3.85 -2.83
N VAL A 26 2.59 -4.10 -2.13
CA VAL A 26 2.31 -5.45 -1.63
C VAL A 26 1.07 -5.99 -2.32
N VAL A 27 1.15 -7.23 -2.75
CA VAL A 27 -0.01 -7.98 -3.23
C VAL A 27 -0.23 -9.20 -2.38
N THR A 28 -1.47 -9.41 -1.96
CA THR A 28 -1.86 -10.62 -1.21
C THR A 28 -3.19 -11.14 -1.71
N ARG A 29 -3.32 -12.48 -1.79
CA ARG A 29 -4.60 -13.12 -2.10
C ARG A 29 -5.20 -13.74 -0.86
N ILE A 30 -6.44 -13.37 -0.57
CA ILE A 30 -7.22 -13.92 0.54
C ILE A 30 -8.54 -14.44 -0.05
N GLY A 31 -8.71 -15.76 -0.06
CA GLY A 31 -9.84 -16.37 -0.73
C GLY A 31 -9.80 -16.15 -2.26
N ASP A 32 -10.83 -15.54 -2.80
CA ASP A 32 -11.00 -15.20 -4.22
C ASP A 32 -10.70 -13.73 -4.54
N GLU A 33 -10.23 -12.96 -3.56
CA GLU A 33 -9.93 -11.54 -3.67
C GLU A 33 -8.43 -11.28 -3.55
N VAL A 34 -7.92 -10.41 -4.40
CA VAL A 34 -6.55 -9.91 -4.36
C VAL A 34 -6.56 -8.49 -3.83
N PHE A 35 -5.78 -8.24 -2.81
CA PHE A 35 -5.54 -6.91 -2.25
C PHE A 35 -4.19 -6.41 -2.72
N LEU A 36 -4.19 -5.26 -3.36
CA LEU A 36 -2.99 -4.50 -3.72
C LEU A 36 -2.87 -3.33 -2.75
N LEU A 37 -1.77 -3.27 -2.01
CA LEU A 37 -1.46 -2.18 -1.09
C LEU A 37 -0.63 -1.15 -1.85
N ASP A 38 -1.25 0.01 -2.07
CA ASP A 38 -0.83 1.13 -2.90
C ASP A 38 -0.86 0.85 -4.40
N ALA A 39 -0.71 1.90 -5.21
CA ALA A 39 -0.76 1.85 -6.67
C ALA A 39 0.20 2.90 -7.24
N THR A 40 1.49 2.59 -7.15
CA THR A 40 2.57 3.56 -7.40
C THR A 40 2.86 3.77 -8.89
N GLN A 41 3.59 4.82 -9.21
CA GLN A 41 4.31 5.06 -10.46
C GLN A 41 3.48 5.07 -11.77
N GLY A 42 2.16 5.12 -11.70
CA GLY A 42 1.28 5.37 -12.84
C GLY A 42 0.84 4.12 -13.61
N GLU A 43 0.26 4.38 -14.79
CA GLU A 43 -0.43 3.35 -15.58
C GLU A 43 0.48 2.21 -16.03
N GLN A 44 1.72 2.53 -16.46
CA GLN A 44 2.62 1.48 -16.95
C GLN A 44 2.94 0.49 -15.83
N ARG A 45 3.24 0.99 -14.63
CA ARG A 45 3.49 0.16 -13.47
C ARG A 45 2.27 -0.69 -13.11
N ALA A 46 1.08 -0.09 -13.09
CA ALA A 46 -0.16 -0.81 -12.80
C ALA A 46 -0.43 -1.96 -13.79
N ARG A 47 -0.05 -1.81 -15.07
CA ARG A 47 -0.11 -2.90 -16.06
C ARG A 47 0.87 -4.03 -15.77
N GLU A 48 2.10 -3.68 -15.40
CA GLU A 48 3.11 -4.65 -15.00
C GLU A 48 2.70 -5.43 -13.75
N ASP A 49 2.08 -4.74 -12.77
CA ASP A 49 1.51 -5.36 -11.57
C ASP A 49 0.35 -6.30 -11.92
N GLU A 50 -0.57 -5.90 -12.80
CA GLU A 50 -1.67 -6.76 -13.25
C GLU A 50 -1.14 -8.04 -13.91
N GLU A 51 -0.14 -7.92 -14.79
CA GLU A 51 0.51 -9.08 -15.40
C GLU A 51 1.19 -9.98 -14.37
N GLN A 52 1.83 -9.39 -13.36
CA GLN A 52 2.49 -10.15 -12.31
C GLN A 52 1.47 -10.82 -11.38
N ILE A 53 0.39 -10.13 -11.02
CA ILE A 53 -0.73 -10.68 -10.25
C ILE A 53 -1.35 -11.88 -10.98
N ALA A 54 -1.54 -11.78 -12.29
CA ALA A 54 -2.07 -12.89 -13.10
C ALA A 54 -1.14 -14.13 -13.11
N LYS A 55 0.18 -13.92 -13.05
CA LYS A 55 1.17 -15.02 -12.92
C LYS A 55 1.16 -15.64 -11.53
N LEU A 56 1.09 -14.81 -10.48
CA LEU A 56 1.10 -15.25 -9.08
C LEU A 56 -0.21 -15.95 -8.70
N PHE A 57 -1.33 -15.46 -9.22
CA PHE A 57 -2.67 -15.91 -8.87
C PHE A 57 -3.50 -16.19 -10.14
N PRO A 58 -3.28 -17.32 -10.81
CA PRO A 58 -3.99 -17.66 -12.03
C PRO A 58 -5.52 -17.67 -11.86
N GLY A 59 -6.24 -17.23 -12.89
CA GLY A 59 -7.69 -17.13 -12.92
C GLY A 59 -8.20 -15.69 -12.78
N LYS A 60 -9.54 -15.54 -12.85
CA LYS A 60 -10.15 -14.23 -12.68
C LYS A 60 -10.10 -13.81 -11.21
N GLN A 61 -9.53 -12.65 -10.94
CA GLN A 61 -9.42 -12.10 -9.61
C GLN A 61 -10.37 -10.90 -9.44
N LYS A 62 -10.90 -10.75 -8.25
CA LYS A 62 -11.49 -9.50 -7.78
C LYS A 62 -10.36 -8.69 -7.14
N ILE A 63 -10.14 -7.47 -7.60
CA ILE A 63 -9.05 -6.61 -7.11
C ILE A 63 -9.61 -5.54 -6.18
N THR A 64 -9.00 -5.41 -5.01
CA THR A 64 -9.20 -4.28 -4.11
C THR A 64 -7.86 -3.58 -3.92
N VAL A 65 -7.80 -2.29 -4.27
CA VAL A 65 -6.64 -1.44 -4.02
C VAL A 65 -6.83 -0.75 -2.68
N VAL A 66 -5.89 -0.95 -1.78
CA VAL A 66 -5.83 -0.24 -0.49
C VAL A 66 -4.83 0.90 -0.65
N VAL A 67 -5.31 2.13 -0.62
CA VAL A 67 -4.47 3.34 -0.67
C VAL A 67 -4.10 3.71 0.76
N THR A 68 -2.82 3.62 1.08
CA THR A 68 -2.33 3.86 2.44
C THR A 68 -1.74 5.26 2.61
N ASP A 69 -1.33 5.91 1.52
CA ASP A 69 -0.81 7.28 1.46
C ASP A 69 -1.38 8.04 0.25
N LEU A 70 -1.41 9.37 0.29
CA LEU A 70 -1.98 10.21 -0.76
C LEU A 70 -0.95 10.97 -1.59
N ALA A 71 0.34 10.75 -1.38
CA ALA A 71 1.36 11.36 -2.22
C ALA A 71 1.21 10.88 -3.67
N TRP A 72 1.38 11.80 -4.62
CA TRP A 72 1.12 11.50 -6.04
C TRP A 72 1.85 10.26 -6.58
N PRO A 73 3.13 10.03 -6.28
CA PRO A 73 3.80 8.83 -6.74
C PRO A 73 3.14 7.54 -6.27
N HIS A 74 2.48 7.56 -5.11
CA HIS A 74 1.89 6.39 -4.44
C HIS A 74 0.47 6.08 -4.95
N VAL A 75 -0.22 7.06 -5.52
CA VAL A 75 -1.61 6.90 -6.02
C VAL A 75 -1.71 7.04 -7.54
N SER A 76 -0.60 7.27 -8.23
CA SER A 76 -0.64 7.60 -9.67
C SER A 76 -1.11 6.44 -10.57
N GLY A 77 -1.02 5.19 -10.12
CA GLY A 77 -1.56 4.01 -10.80
C GLY A 77 -3.06 3.78 -10.55
N LEU A 78 -3.66 4.48 -9.58
CA LEU A 78 -5.04 4.23 -9.15
C LEU A 78 -6.06 4.37 -10.29
N ARG A 79 -5.83 5.30 -11.21
CA ARG A 79 -6.72 5.53 -12.36
C ARG A 79 -6.84 4.29 -13.25
N TYR A 80 -5.74 3.58 -13.46
CA TYR A 80 -5.76 2.30 -14.17
C TYR A 80 -6.64 1.26 -13.46
N TRP A 81 -6.44 1.08 -12.16
CA TRP A 81 -7.16 0.09 -11.38
C TRP A 81 -8.66 0.39 -11.29
N VAL A 82 -9.05 1.66 -11.16
CA VAL A 82 -10.46 2.06 -11.22
C VAL A 82 -11.08 1.74 -12.58
N ALA A 83 -10.36 1.99 -13.67
CA ALA A 83 -10.83 1.65 -15.02
C ALA A 83 -10.93 0.14 -15.24
N SER A 84 -10.04 -0.65 -14.64
CA SER A 84 -10.07 -2.12 -14.60
C SER A 84 -11.17 -2.69 -13.68
N GLY A 85 -11.88 -1.84 -12.93
CA GLY A 85 -13.03 -2.22 -12.12
C GLY A 85 -12.68 -2.59 -10.65
N ALA A 86 -11.51 -2.23 -10.18
CA ALA A 86 -11.13 -2.42 -8.78
C ALA A 86 -12.02 -1.62 -7.81
N THR A 87 -12.12 -2.13 -6.58
CA THR A 87 -12.63 -1.37 -5.43
C THR A 87 -11.45 -0.66 -4.77
N VAL A 88 -11.66 0.57 -4.31
CA VAL A 88 -10.67 1.38 -3.61
C VAL A 88 -11.04 1.47 -2.14
N VAL A 89 -10.10 1.15 -1.27
CA VAL A 89 -10.21 1.31 0.17
C VAL A 89 -9.15 2.30 0.61
N ALA A 90 -9.53 3.33 1.36
CA ALA A 90 -8.60 4.32 1.90
C ALA A 90 -9.18 4.95 3.18
N HIS A 91 -8.40 5.78 3.85
CA HIS A 91 -8.94 6.59 4.94
C HIS A 91 -10.13 7.44 4.43
N ALA A 92 -11.16 7.61 5.26
CA ALA A 92 -12.40 8.29 4.84
C ALA A 92 -12.16 9.72 4.35
N THR A 93 -11.19 10.43 4.95
CA THR A 93 -10.80 11.79 4.56
C THR A 93 -10.18 11.88 3.16
N ALA A 94 -9.73 10.75 2.60
CA ALA A 94 -9.12 10.70 1.27
C ALA A 94 -10.14 10.77 0.12
N HIS A 95 -11.44 10.58 0.40
CA HIS A 95 -12.47 10.45 -0.63
C HIS A 95 -12.43 11.55 -1.67
N ASP A 96 -12.52 12.81 -1.25
CA ASP A 96 -12.67 13.95 -2.18
C ASP A 96 -11.40 14.17 -3.01
N PHE A 97 -10.23 13.94 -2.41
CA PHE A 97 -8.97 13.98 -3.14
C PHE A 97 -8.93 12.89 -4.22
N LEU A 98 -9.20 11.64 -3.86
CA LEU A 98 -9.17 10.51 -4.79
C LEU A 98 -10.27 10.66 -5.86
N GLN A 99 -11.46 11.14 -5.50
CA GLN A 99 -12.51 11.46 -6.47
C GLN A 99 -12.01 12.50 -7.48
N SER A 100 -11.33 13.56 -7.03
CA SER A 100 -10.77 14.58 -7.91
C SER A 100 -9.71 14.03 -8.88
N VAL A 101 -8.89 13.09 -8.42
CA VAL A 101 -7.91 12.37 -9.26
C VAL A 101 -8.61 11.57 -10.35
N ILE A 102 -9.70 10.88 -10.01
CA ILE A 102 -10.48 10.07 -10.96
C ILE A 102 -11.24 10.95 -11.96
N ASP A 103 -11.81 12.05 -11.51
CA ASP A 103 -12.61 12.94 -12.36
C ASP A 103 -11.77 13.78 -13.32
N ARG A 104 -10.50 13.99 -13.00
CA ARG A 104 -9.59 14.78 -13.84
C ARG A 104 -9.55 14.23 -15.27
N ARG A 105 -9.73 15.14 -16.25
CA ARG A 105 -9.68 14.81 -17.68
C ARG A 105 -8.25 14.89 -18.21
N TRP A 106 -7.81 13.83 -18.86
CA TRP A 106 -6.49 13.74 -19.48
C TRP A 106 -6.64 13.71 -21.00
N THR A 107 -6.80 14.91 -21.58
CA THR A 107 -7.17 15.05 -23.00
C THR A 107 -5.97 15.13 -23.94
N LEU A 108 -4.79 15.58 -23.45
CA LEU A 108 -3.59 15.69 -24.29
C LEU A 108 -2.87 14.34 -24.43
N ALA A 109 -2.88 13.53 -23.40
CA ALA A 109 -2.34 12.17 -23.39
C ALA A 109 -3.32 11.28 -22.63
N PRO A 110 -4.38 10.79 -23.30
CA PRO A 110 -5.43 10.00 -22.65
C PRO A 110 -4.86 8.70 -22.06
N ASP A 111 -5.02 8.55 -20.75
CA ASP A 111 -4.70 7.31 -20.04
C ASP A 111 -5.79 6.26 -20.21
N PHE A 112 -5.59 5.08 -19.61
CA PHE A 112 -6.55 3.98 -19.69
C PHE A 112 -7.92 4.37 -19.12
N LEU A 113 -7.98 5.11 -18.01
CA LEU A 113 -9.24 5.60 -17.46
C LEU A 113 -9.95 6.55 -18.43
N GLU A 114 -9.25 7.50 -19.05
CA GLU A 114 -9.87 8.43 -20.00
C GLU A 114 -10.45 7.69 -21.21
N GLN A 115 -9.74 6.65 -21.71
CA GLN A 115 -10.20 5.83 -22.83
C GLN A 115 -11.41 4.96 -22.47
N HIS A 116 -11.54 4.55 -21.19
CA HIS A 116 -12.60 3.65 -20.71
C HIS A 116 -13.63 4.32 -19.80
N ARG A 117 -13.62 5.64 -19.71
CA ARG A 117 -14.40 6.45 -18.75
C ARG A 117 -15.89 6.12 -18.72
N LYS A 118 -16.49 5.77 -19.85
CA LYS A 118 -17.93 5.45 -19.92
C LYS A 118 -18.30 4.22 -19.07
N ASN A 119 -17.37 3.30 -18.87
CA ASN A 119 -17.56 2.05 -18.15
C ASN A 119 -16.93 2.04 -16.76
N ALA A 120 -16.01 2.98 -16.50
CA ALA A 120 -15.34 3.07 -15.23
C ALA A 120 -16.28 3.56 -14.13
N LYS A 121 -16.16 2.95 -12.94
CA LYS A 121 -16.91 3.35 -11.75
C LYS A 121 -15.94 3.43 -10.59
N PHE A 122 -15.86 4.59 -9.96
CA PHE A 122 -15.12 4.75 -8.72
C PHE A 122 -15.93 4.14 -7.57
N ARG A 123 -15.50 2.95 -7.13
CA ARG A 123 -16.07 2.25 -5.98
C ARG A 123 -15.17 2.50 -4.80
N PHE A 124 -15.60 3.34 -3.88
CA PHE A 124 -14.83 3.76 -2.72
C PHE A 124 -15.41 3.19 -1.43
N LYS A 125 -14.54 2.72 -0.55
CA LYS A 125 -14.83 2.34 0.83
C LYS A 125 -13.90 3.12 1.74
N GLY A 126 -14.46 4.09 2.47
CA GLY A 126 -13.74 4.86 3.49
C GLY A 126 -13.61 4.09 4.80
N VAL A 127 -12.46 4.22 5.45
CA VAL A 127 -12.18 3.71 6.79
C VAL A 127 -11.66 4.87 7.65
N ASP A 128 -12.12 4.98 8.89
CA ASP A 128 -11.79 6.06 9.83
C ASP A 128 -11.24 5.55 11.16
N SER A 129 -11.17 4.23 11.30
CA SER A 129 -10.63 3.55 12.47
C SER A 129 -10.04 2.21 12.05
N ARG A 130 -9.58 1.39 12.99
CA ARG A 130 -9.23 0.00 12.68
C ARG A 130 -10.34 -0.66 11.87
N TYR A 131 -9.97 -1.26 10.75
CA TYR A 131 -10.90 -1.91 9.83
C TYR A 131 -10.42 -3.29 9.42
N GLU A 132 -11.34 -4.24 9.38
CA GLU A 132 -11.04 -5.62 9.00
C GLU A 132 -11.53 -5.92 7.57
N LEU A 133 -10.61 -6.38 6.74
CA LEU A 133 -10.86 -6.92 5.42
C LEU A 133 -10.73 -8.45 5.47
N ALA A 134 -11.51 -9.12 4.62
CA ALA A 134 -11.47 -10.59 4.49
C ALA A 134 -11.54 -11.32 5.86
N ASN A 135 -12.50 -10.94 6.71
CA ASN A 135 -12.71 -11.50 8.06
C ASN A 135 -11.47 -11.39 8.98
N GLY A 136 -10.75 -10.26 8.90
CA GLY A 136 -9.59 -9.99 9.73
C GLY A 136 -8.27 -10.58 9.23
N ALA A 137 -8.26 -11.23 8.06
CA ALA A 137 -7.02 -11.73 7.47
C ALA A 137 -6.10 -10.60 6.95
N LEU A 138 -6.66 -9.43 6.69
CA LEU A 138 -5.97 -8.16 6.46
C LEU A 138 -6.65 -7.10 7.32
N THR A 139 -5.89 -6.37 8.12
CA THR A 139 -6.42 -5.30 8.96
C THR A 139 -5.74 -3.97 8.62
N LEU A 140 -6.54 -2.90 8.59
CA LEU A 140 -6.08 -1.54 8.33
C LEU A 140 -6.13 -0.74 9.62
N HIS A 141 -5.12 0.07 9.85
CA HIS A 141 -4.93 0.85 11.07
C HIS A 141 -4.50 2.28 10.72
N PRO A 142 -5.23 3.32 11.12
CA PRO A 142 -4.76 4.70 11.02
C PRO A 142 -3.46 4.89 11.81
N ILE A 143 -2.53 5.65 11.25
CA ILE A 143 -1.26 5.96 11.94
C ILE A 143 -1.49 7.07 12.97
N ASP A 144 -2.27 8.12 12.60
CA ASP A 144 -2.70 9.22 13.47
C ASP A 144 -1.55 10.03 14.10
N GLY A 145 -0.45 10.17 13.38
CA GLY A 145 0.67 11.00 13.80
C GLY A 145 0.56 12.45 13.29
N ILE A 146 1.47 13.31 13.71
CA ILE A 146 1.47 14.74 13.35
C ILE A 146 1.60 14.96 11.84
N GLY A 147 2.35 14.10 11.15
CA GLY A 147 2.54 14.18 9.70
C GLY A 147 1.82 13.08 8.92
N SER A 148 1.00 12.27 9.57
CA SER A 148 0.39 11.06 9.01
C SER A 148 -1.13 11.01 9.16
N GLU A 149 -1.78 12.15 9.36
CA GLU A 149 -3.25 12.21 9.41
C GLU A 149 -3.86 11.67 8.12
N GLY A 150 -4.76 10.68 8.25
CA GLY A 150 -5.40 10.04 7.11
C GLY A 150 -4.55 8.96 6.42
N ALA A 151 -3.33 8.71 6.90
CA ALA A 151 -2.53 7.59 6.44
C ALA A 151 -2.90 6.29 7.17
N LEU A 152 -2.72 5.18 6.48
CA LEU A 152 -3.00 3.84 6.99
C LEU A 152 -1.74 3.00 6.98
N MET A 153 -1.65 2.07 7.89
CA MET A 153 -0.79 0.89 7.78
C MET A 153 -1.66 -0.35 7.65
N ALA A 154 -1.14 -1.38 7.00
CA ALA A 154 -1.85 -2.63 6.79
C ALA A 154 -1.12 -3.80 7.46
N PHE A 155 -1.84 -4.61 8.22
CA PHE A 155 -1.28 -5.74 8.93
C PHE A 155 -1.90 -7.06 8.45
N LEU A 156 -1.05 -8.03 8.11
CA LEU A 156 -1.41 -9.40 7.77
C LEU A 156 -1.05 -10.31 8.94
N PRO A 157 -2.02 -10.68 9.80
CA PRO A 157 -1.76 -11.42 11.03
C PRO A 157 -1.11 -12.79 10.80
N SER A 158 -1.56 -13.54 9.78
CA SER A 158 -1.02 -14.87 9.45
C SER A 158 0.44 -14.83 9.01
N ASP A 159 0.86 -13.76 8.35
CA ASP A 159 2.23 -13.56 7.88
C ASP A 159 3.09 -12.79 8.90
N ARG A 160 2.46 -12.28 9.97
CA ARG A 160 3.05 -11.36 10.95
C ARG A 160 3.80 -10.21 10.28
N PHE A 161 3.19 -9.70 9.22
CA PHE A 161 3.77 -8.71 8.33
C PHE A 161 2.99 -7.39 8.40
N LEU A 162 3.71 -6.29 8.57
CA LEU A 162 3.19 -4.94 8.57
C LEU A 162 3.67 -4.19 7.32
N TRP A 163 2.74 -3.70 6.53
CA TRP A 163 2.99 -2.72 5.49
C TRP A 163 2.88 -1.32 6.09
N ALA A 164 3.97 -0.56 6.03
CA ALA A 164 4.10 0.73 6.70
C ALA A 164 3.93 1.93 5.76
N SER A 165 3.31 1.75 4.58
CA SER A 165 3.13 2.82 3.60
C SER A 165 4.47 3.48 3.22
N ASP A 166 4.52 4.82 3.17
CA ASP A 166 5.77 5.59 2.96
C ASP A 166 6.45 6.02 4.28
N PHE A 167 5.93 5.60 5.43
CA PHE A 167 6.31 6.17 6.73
C PHE A 167 7.56 5.54 7.37
N ILE A 168 8.13 4.50 6.78
CA ILE A 168 9.44 3.95 7.18
C ILE A 168 10.34 3.90 5.96
N GLN A 169 11.19 4.90 5.78
CA GLN A 169 12.06 4.97 4.61
C GLN A 169 13.45 4.37 4.84
N THR A 170 13.89 4.31 6.10
CA THR A 170 15.17 3.73 6.50
C THR A 170 15.10 3.16 7.92
N VAL A 171 16.03 2.26 8.22
CA VAL A 171 16.27 1.76 9.58
C VAL A 171 17.67 2.11 10.10
N ASP A 172 18.38 2.98 9.39
CA ASP A 172 19.74 3.40 9.76
C ASP A 172 19.72 4.52 10.79
N GLU A 173 18.64 5.29 10.83
CA GLU A 173 18.47 6.42 11.76
C GLU A 173 17.00 6.56 12.22
N PRO A 174 16.77 7.08 13.43
CA PRO A 174 15.43 7.36 13.92
C PRO A 174 14.74 8.45 13.07
N SER A 175 13.46 8.24 12.78
CA SER A 175 12.61 9.27 12.16
C SER A 175 11.30 9.44 12.93
N GLN A 176 10.71 10.62 12.83
CA GLN A 176 9.39 10.89 13.40
C GLN A 176 8.35 9.92 12.85
N TYR A 177 8.33 9.71 11.55
CA TYR A 177 7.33 8.87 10.90
C TYR A 177 7.46 7.40 11.29
N ALA A 178 8.67 6.85 11.35
CA ALA A 178 8.88 5.49 11.85
C ALA A 178 8.42 5.35 13.31
N SER A 179 8.61 6.39 14.13
CA SER A 179 8.10 6.43 15.51
C SER A 179 6.57 6.48 15.57
N GLU A 180 5.91 7.18 14.65
CA GLU A 180 4.44 7.22 14.56
C GLU A 180 3.86 5.85 14.19
N VAL A 181 4.45 5.16 13.20
CA VAL A 181 4.07 3.78 12.84
C VAL A 181 4.26 2.83 14.02
N TRP A 182 5.40 2.91 14.72
CA TRP A 182 5.66 2.07 15.87
C TRP A 182 4.62 2.32 17.00
N LYS A 183 4.33 3.58 17.32
CA LYS A 183 3.32 3.94 18.33
C LYS A 183 1.92 3.44 17.95
N ALA A 184 1.54 3.58 16.68
CA ALA A 184 0.26 3.07 16.18
C ALA A 184 0.20 1.53 16.30
N ALA A 185 1.28 0.82 15.97
CA ALA A 185 1.36 -0.63 16.16
C ALA A 185 1.22 -1.03 17.64
N GLN A 186 1.84 -0.28 18.56
CA GLN A 186 1.70 -0.53 20.01
C GLN A 186 0.27 -0.22 20.49
N ARG A 187 -0.31 0.93 20.08
CA ARG A 187 -1.70 1.30 20.41
C ARG A 187 -2.69 0.19 20.06
N ASP A 188 -2.51 -0.40 18.88
CA ASP A 188 -3.43 -1.39 18.33
C ASP A 188 -3.02 -2.84 18.68
N ASN A 189 -2.02 -3.00 19.56
CA ASN A 189 -1.50 -4.30 20.01
C ASN A 189 -1.10 -5.23 18.86
N LEU A 190 -0.45 -4.69 17.83
CA LEU A 190 0.07 -5.46 16.72
C LEU A 190 1.42 -6.07 17.08
N HIS A 191 1.66 -7.28 16.59
CA HIS A 191 2.89 -8.03 16.85
C HIS A 191 3.54 -8.48 15.52
N PRO A 192 4.02 -7.53 14.68
CA PRO A 192 4.70 -7.90 13.46
C PRO A 192 6.06 -8.55 13.76
N GLU A 193 6.48 -9.44 12.89
CA GLU A 193 7.86 -9.94 12.87
C GLU A 193 8.68 -9.24 11.80
N ARG A 194 7.99 -8.78 10.74
CA ARG A 194 8.59 -8.14 9.58
C ARG A 194 7.75 -6.96 9.13
N THR A 195 8.43 -6.01 8.53
CA THR A 195 7.80 -4.85 7.89
C THR A 195 8.44 -4.57 6.54
N ALA A 196 7.73 -3.88 5.68
CA ALA A 196 8.25 -3.22 4.51
C ALA A 196 7.48 -1.91 4.31
N ALA A 197 8.03 -1.03 3.51
CA ALA A 197 7.39 0.22 3.11
C ALA A 197 7.73 0.51 1.65
N GLU A 198 7.15 1.54 1.07
CA GLU A 198 7.37 1.85 -0.34
C GLU A 198 8.85 2.07 -0.69
N HIS A 199 9.63 2.58 0.27
CA HIS A 199 11.07 2.82 0.13
C HIS A 199 11.94 1.91 1.00
N LEU A 200 11.34 0.98 1.76
CA LEU A 200 12.05 0.06 2.64
C LEU A 200 11.84 -1.40 2.21
N ASP A 201 12.93 -2.12 2.01
CA ASP A 201 12.91 -3.57 1.76
C ASP A 201 12.33 -4.35 2.95
N LEU A 202 11.95 -5.60 2.70
CA LEU A 202 11.50 -6.50 3.76
C LEU A 202 12.54 -6.57 4.89
N THR A 203 12.14 -6.09 6.05
CA THR A 203 13.02 -5.82 7.19
C THR A 203 12.44 -6.46 8.46
N PRO A 204 13.26 -7.02 9.36
CA PRO A 204 12.81 -7.46 10.67
C PRO A 204 12.22 -6.30 11.48
N TRP A 205 11.06 -6.52 12.10
CA TRP A 205 10.41 -5.49 12.92
C TRP A 205 11.27 -5.05 14.12
N SER A 206 12.10 -5.93 14.63
CA SER A 206 13.05 -5.60 15.70
C SER A 206 13.97 -4.42 15.38
N LYS A 207 14.24 -4.15 14.09
CA LYS A 207 15.01 -2.96 13.67
C LYS A 207 14.26 -1.67 13.99
N ILE A 208 12.94 -1.67 13.78
CA ILE A 208 12.10 -0.52 14.13
C ILE A 208 12.06 -0.33 15.65
N GLU A 209 11.93 -1.40 16.41
CA GLU A 209 11.95 -1.36 17.88
C GLU A 209 13.30 -0.85 18.42
N GLU A 210 14.41 -1.23 17.78
CA GLU A 210 15.74 -0.74 18.13
C GLU A 210 15.86 0.79 18.00
N LEU A 211 15.29 1.37 16.94
CA LEU A 211 15.28 2.82 16.72
C LEU A 211 14.49 3.60 17.78
N GLN A 212 13.56 2.95 18.47
CA GLN A 212 12.74 3.60 19.52
C GLN A 212 13.40 3.57 20.90
N LYS A 213 14.50 2.82 21.07
CA LYS A 213 15.23 2.78 22.34
C LYS A 213 15.93 4.12 22.56
N PRO A 214 15.94 4.66 23.80
CA PRO A 214 16.75 5.84 24.12
C PRO A 214 18.19 5.59 23.68
N GLN A 215 18.73 6.47 22.84
CA GLN A 215 20.16 6.43 22.54
C GLN A 215 20.91 6.65 23.87
N GLN A 216 21.66 5.65 24.29
CA GLN A 216 22.61 5.86 25.40
C GLN A 216 23.64 6.86 24.89
N THR A 217 23.51 8.11 25.33
CA THR A 217 24.55 9.12 25.14
C THR A 217 25.81 8.56 25.77
N ALA A 218 26.77 8.14 24.95
CA ALA A 218 28.12 7.86 25.40
C ALA A 218 28.68 9.19 25.92
N HIS A 219 28.86 9.29 27.23
CA HIS A 219 29.58 10.38 27.93
C HIS A 219 31.07 10.16 27.81
#